data_c7c1dd5367d564cc7ba72c985aa35005
#
_entry.id   c7c1dd5367d564cc7ba72c985aa35005
#
_cell.length_a   1.000
_cell.length_b   1.000
_cell.length_c   1.000
_cell.angle_alpha   90.00
_cell.angle_beta   90.00
_cell.angle_gamma   90.00
#
_symmetry.space_group_name_H-M   'P 1'
#
loop_
_entity.id
_entity.type
_entity.pdbx_description
1 polymer ?
#
loop_
_entity_poly.entity_id
_entity_poly.type
_entity_poly.pdbx_seq_one_letter_code
_entity_poly.pdbx_strand_id
1 'polypeptide(L)'
;MSKVKCAIIGSGNIGTDLMLKIIKTSKSLSLNGVIGIDPDSEGLAMAKSHNIAISSTGLQGFMEMDEYQDTEIFFDATSAGAHKNHHDLIINDGKQMIDLTPAAIGPYCVPVVNLTEHLKEKNVNMVTCGGQATIPMVAAVNQVSSVKYAEIVASVSSKSAGPGTRANIDEFTQTTKLGLEKVGGA
;
A
#
# COMPACT_ATOMS: atom_id res chain seq x y z
N MET A 1 -6.29 20.61 13.56
CA MET A 1 -6.75 20.09 12.27
C MET A 1 -7.44 18.74 12.52
N SER A 2 -8.58 18.49 11.89
CA SER A 2 -9.22 17.17 11.90
C SER A 2 -8.30 16.17 11.23
N LYS A 3 -8.26 14.93 11.74
CA LYS A 3 -7.51 13.85 11.07
C LYS A 3 -8.22 13.45 9.79
N VAL A 4 -7.46 13.13 8.74
CA VAL A 4 -7.98 12.58 7.49
C VAL A 4 -8.44 11.15 7.74
N LYS A 5 -9.65 10.82 7.31
CA LYS A 5 -10.21 9.48 7.45
C LYS A 5 -9.65 8.55 6.37
N CYS A 6 -9.17 7.40 6.79
CA CYS A 6 -8.61 6.40 5.87
C CYS A 6 -9.13 5.01 6.15
N ALA A 7 -9.06 4.13 5.16
CA ALA A 7 -9.36 2.71 5.30
C ALA A 7 -8.24 1.84 4.70
N ILE A 8 -8.17 0.59 5.15
CA ILE A 8 -7.20 -0.39 4.68
C ILE A 8 -7.95 -1.52 3.99
N ILE A 9 -7.61 -1.79 2.73
CA ILE A 9 -8.09 -2.96 1.99
C ILE A 9 -7.01 -4.04 2.12
N GLY A 10 -7.37 -5.14 2.76
CA GLY A 10 -6.47 -6.25 3.07
C GLY A 10 -6.23 -6.40 4.58
N SER A 11 -6.74 -7.49 5.16
CA SER A 11 -6.64 -7.82 6.58
C SER A 11 -5.49 -8.81 6.89
N GLY A 12 -4.54 -8.96 5.96
CA GLY A 12 -3.32 -9.76 6.15
C GLY A 12 -2.25 -9.05 6.98
N ASN A 13 -1.03 -9.63 7.00
CA ASN A 13 0.08 -9.12 7.82
C ASN A 13 0.40 -7.64 7.57
N ILE A 14 0.44 -7.21 6.30
CA ILE A 14 0.78 -5.83 5.94
C ILE A 14 -0.32 -4.86 6.38
N GLY A 15 -1.58 -5.18 6.07
CA GLY A 15 -2.71 -4.34 6.50
C GLY A 15 -2.83 -4.24 8.00
N THR A 16 -2.63 -5.34 8.72
CA THR A 16 -2.67 -5.38 10.19
C THR A 16 -1.53 -4.55 10.82
N ASP A 17 -0.31 -4.65 10.28
CA ASP A 17 0.82 -3.83 10.75
C ASP A 17 0.56 -2.32 10.50
N LEU A 18 0.07 -1.98 9.31
CA LEU A 18 -0.30 -0.60 8.97
C LEU A 18 -1.41 -0.06 9.89
N MET A 19 -2.44 -0.87 10.14
CA MET A 19 -3.51 -0.53 11.10
C MET A 19 -2.94 -0.16 12.45
N LEU A 20 -2.08 -1.01 13.02
CA LEU A 20 -1.48 -0.77 14.33
C LEU A 20 -0.61 0.48 14.35
N LYS A 21 0.12 0.76 13.26
CA LYS A 21 0.93 1.97 13.11
C LYS A 21 0.05 3.22 13.06
N ILE A 22 -1.03 3.21 12.28
CA ILE A 22 -1.96 4.34 12.20
C ILE A 22 -2.56 4.63 13.58
N ILE A 23 -3.07 3.59 14.28
CA ILE A 23 -3.69 3.74 15.60
C ILE A 23 -2.71 4.31 16.63
N LYS A 24 -1.49 3.76 16.67
CA LYS A 24 -0.52 4.06 17.73
C LYS A 24 0.27 5.34 17.50
N THR A 25 0.55 5.68 16.25
CA THR A 25 1.55 6.71 15.94
C THR A 25 1.07 7.85 15.06
N SER A 26 -0.02 7.67 14.28
CA SER A 26 -0.43 8.71 13.35
C SER A 26 -1.09 9.90 14.05
N LYS A 27 -0.57 11.09 13.76
CA LYS A 27 -1.16 12.37 14.19
C LYS A 27 -2.13 12.94 13.14
N SER A 28 -2.00 12.50 11.88
CA SER A 28 -2.71 13.06 10.72
C SER A 28 -3.84 12.17 10.21
N LEU A 29 -3.75 10.85 10.42
CA LEU A 29 -4.74 9.89 9.94
C LEU A 29 -5.62 9.36 11.08
N SER A 30 -6.88 9.07 10.74
CA SER A 30 -7.83 8.34 11.57
C SER A 30 -8.34 7.14 10.79
N LEU A 31 -8.12 5.94 11.32
CA LEU A 31 -8.57 4.72 10.65
C LEU A 31 -10.07 4.56 10.80
N ASN A 32 -10.77 4.52 9.67
CA ASN A 32 -12.23 4.47 9.57
C ASN A 32 -12.77 3.08 9.24
N GLY A 33 -11.92 2.23 8.61
CA GLY A 33 -12.32 0.87 8.27
C GLY A 33 -11.15 -0.05 7.93
N VAL A 34 -11.36 -1.35 8.13
CA VAL A 34 -10.50 -2.43 7.63
C VAL A 34 -11.34 -3.41 6.83
N ILE A 35 -10.90 -3.69 5.62
CA ILE A 35 -11.65 -4.45 4.63
C ILE A 35 -10.93 -5.76 4.34
N GLY A 36 -11.63 -6.87 4.48
CA GLY A 36 -11.15 -8.22 4.17
C GLY A 36 -12.21 -9.02 3.43
N ILE A 37 -11.88 -10.24 3.06
CA ILE A 37 -12.78 -11.20 2.39
C ILE A 37 -13.00 -12.48 3.20
N ASP A 38 -12.29 -12.60 4.32
CA ASP A 38 -12.37 -13.74 5.21
C ASP A 38 -12.88 -13.28 6.58
N PRO A 39 -14.10 -13.69 6.99
CA PRO A 39 -14.69 -13.30 8.27
C PRO A 39 -13.89 -13.80 9.48
N ASP A 40 -13.12 -14.86 9.32
CA ASP A 40 -12.30 -15.47 10.37
C ASP A 40 -10.87 -14.86 10.43
N SER A 41 -10.62 -13.84 9.63
CA SER A 41 -9.32 -13.14 9.60
C SER A 41 -8.96 -12.54 10.97
N GLU A 42 -7.76 -12.89 11.46
CA GLU A 42 -7.20 -12.31 12.69
C GLU A 42 -7.08 -10.77 12.59
N GLY A 43 -6.76 -10.25 11.41
CA GLY A 43 -6.68 -8.82 11.18
C GLY A 43 -8.03 -8.10 11.33
N LEU A 44 -9.13 -8.70 10.85
CA LEU A 44 -10.48 -8.16 11.07
C LEU A 44 -10.89 -8.27 12.54
N ALA A 45 -10.59 -9.39 13.21
CA ALA A 45 -10.86 -9.55 14.64
C ALA A 45 -10.11 -8.49 15.47
N MET A 46 -8.86 -8.21 15.11
CA MET A 46 -8.06 -7.17 15.75
C MET A 46 -8.65 -5.77 15.50
N ALA A 47 -9.06 -5.44 14.28
CA ALA A 47 -9.70 -4.16 13.95
C ALA A 47 -10.96 -3.95 14.80
N LYS A 48 -11.80 -4.98 14.89
CA LYS A 48 -13.02 -4.97 15.71
C LYS A 48 -12.71 -4.74 17.20
N SER A 49 -11.63 -5.31 17.73
CA SER A 49 -11.23 -5.10 19.13
C SER A 49 -10.79 -3.65 19.42
N HIS A 50 -10.39 -2.91 18.38
CA HIS A 50 -10.08 -1.48 18.44
C HIS A 50 -11.27 -0.57 18.08
N ASN A 51 -12.48 -1.09 17.99
CA ASN A 51 -13.71 -0.38 17.61
C ASN A 51 -13.62 0.28 16.21
N ILE A 52 -12.91 -0.36 15.28
CA ILE A 52 -12.83 0.06 13.89
C ILE A 52 -13.87 -0.71 13.09
N ALA A 53 -14.56 -0.02 12.17
CA ALA A 53 -15.51 -0.68 11.27
C ALA A 53 -14.82 -1.72 10.40
N ILE A 54 -15.47 -2.83 10.16
CA ILE A 54 -14.93 -3.93 9.36
C ILE A 54 -15.90 -4.34 8.26
N SER A 55 -15.38 -4.71 7.10
CA SER A 55 -16.10 -5.47 6.08
C SER A 55 -15.39 -6.81 5.87
N SER A 56 -16.13 -7.91 5.89
CA SER A 56 -15.62 -9.25 5.53
C SER A 56 -16.10 -9.71 4.16
N THR A 57 -16.79 -8.83 3.42
CA THR A 57 -17.33 -9.08 2.09
C THR A 57 -16.60 -8.25 1.01
N GLY A 58 -15.37 -7.84 1.30
CA GLY A 58 -14.54 -7.08 0.39
C GLY A 58 -14.92 -5.58 0.33
N LEU A 59 -14.35 -4.92 -0.68
CA LEU A 59 -14.55 -3.48 -0.87
C LEU A 59 -16.02 -3.13 -1.13
N GLN A 60 -16.74 -3.95 -1.91
CA GLN A 60 -18.15 -3.71 -2.20
C GLN A 60 -18.99 -3.65 -0.91
N GLY A 61 -18.77 -4.56 0.02
CA GLY A 61 -19.47 -4.52 1.30
C GLY A 61 -19.14 -3.30 2.13
N PHE A 62 -17.92 -2.79 2.06
CA PHE A 62 -17.55 -1.54 2.74
C PHE A 62 -18.18 -0.32 2.07
N MET A 63 -18.34 -0.32 0.74
CA MET A 63 -19.00 0.76 -0.01
C MET A 63 -20.47 0.97 0.39
N GLU A 64 -21.13 -0.04 0.96
CA GLU A 64 -22.50 0.02 1.47
C GLU A 64 -22.59 0.59 2.90
N MET A 65 -21.46 0.80 3.57
CA MET A 65 -21.39 1.29 4.95
C MET A 65 -21.28 2.83 5.00
N ASP A 66 -21.78 3.44 6.05
CA ASP A 66 -21.70 4.89 6.25
C ASP A 66 -20.24 5.38 6.31
N GLU A 67 -19.34 4.56 6.87
CA GLU A 67 -17.91 4.85 6.98
C GLU A 67 -17.24 5.06 5.63
N TYR A 68 -17.73 4.43 4.57
CA TYR A 68 -17.19 4.61 3.23
C TYR A 68 -17.30 6.06 2.75
N GLN A 69 -18.44 6.70 3.00
CA GLN A 69 -18.70 8.07 2.54
C GLN A 69 -17.66 9.04 3.11
N ASP A 70 -17.32 8.87 4.36
CA ASP A 70 -16.41 9.73 5.09
C ASP A 70 -14.91 9.40 4.85
N THR A 71 -14.61 8.25 4.24
CA THR A 71 -13.25 7.81 3.98
C THR A 71 -12.68 8.53 2.77
N GLU A 72 -11.53 9.20 2.94
CA GLU A 72 -10.86 9.98 1.90
C GLU A 72 -9.72 9.21 1.23
N ILE A 73 -8.97 8.40 2.02
CA ILE A 73 -7.77 7.69 1.56
C ILE A 73 -7.94 6.19 1.79
N PHE A 74 -7.63 5.40 0.77
CA PHE A 74 -7.61 3.95 0.85
C PHE A 74 -6.18 3.42 0.66
N PHE A 75 -5.73 2.58 1.58
CA PHE A 75 -4.49 1.82 1.46
C PHE A 75 -4.83 0.42 0.96
N ASP A 76 -4.30 0.03 -0.19
CA ASP A 76 -4.52 -1.32 -0.71
C ASP A 76 -3.33 -2.22 -0.39
N ALA A 77 -3.54 -3.16 0.51
CA ALA A 77 -2.56 -4.16 0.97
C ALA A 77 -2.98 -5.58 0.56
N THR A 78 -3.63 -5.73 -0.59
CA THR A 78 -4.11 -7.02 -1.12
C THR A 78 -3.12 -7.63 -2.12
N SER A 79 -3.57 -8.03 -3.30
CA SER A 79 -2.75 -8.61 -4.37
C SER A 79 -2.77 -7.73 -5.62
N ALA A 80 -1.78 -7.91 -6.49
CA ALA A 80 -1.72 -7.21 -7.77
C ALA A 80 -3.00 -7.41 -8.61
N GLY A 81 -3.54 -8.62 -8.62
CA GLY A 81 -4.76 -8.93 -9.38
C GLY A 81 -6.02 -8.25 -8.84
N ALA A 82 -6.14 -8.09 -7.52
CA ALA A 82 -7.29 -7.43 -6.91
C ALA A 82 -7.23 -5.90 -7.04
N HIS A 83 -6.04 -5.33 -6.98
CA HIS A 83 -5.83 -3.89 -6.95
C HIS A 83 -6.46 -3.15 -8.13
N LYS A 84 -6.41 -3.71 -9.33
CA LYS A 84 -7.00 -3.06 -10.51
C LYS A 84 -8.48 -2.74 -10.32
N ASN A 85 -9.25 -3.70 -9.82
CA ASN A 85 -10.67 -3.49 -9.55
C ASN A 85 -10.90 -2.49 -8.41
N HIS A 86 -10.11 -2.57 -7.35
CA HIS A 86 -10.17 -1.61 -6.25
C HIS A 86 -9.84 -0.19 -6.72
N HIS A 87 -8.80 -0.06 -7.54
CA HIS A 87 -8.40 1.21 -8.15
C HIS A 87 -9.56 1.85 -8.91
N ASP A 88 -10.17 1.09 -9.85
CA ASP A 88 -11.24 1.61 -10.69
C ASP A 88 -12.44 2.10 -9.86
N LEU A 89 -12.84 1.37 -8.82
CA LEU A 89 -13.94 1.76 -7.94
C LEU A 89 -13.62 3.03 -7.13
N ILE A 90 -12.49 3.05 -6.45
CA ILE A 90 -12.11 4.15 -5.54
C ILE A 90 -11.85 5.45 -6.29
N ILE A 91 -11.17 5.39 -7.43
CA ILE A 91 -10.85 6.58 -8.22
C ILE A 91 -12.09 7.17 -8.89
N ASN A 92 -13.03 6.33 -9.36
CA ASN A 92 -14.30 6.78 -9.92
C ASN A 92 -15.15 7.55 -8.89
N ASP A 93 -15.06 7.17 -7.61
CA ASP A 93 -15.74 7.88 -6.52
C ASP A 93 -14.96 9.13 -6.03
N GLY A 94 -13.88 9.49 -6.74
CA GLY A 94 -13.11 10.70 -6.46
C GLY A 94 -12.20 10.63 -5.23
N LYS A 95 -12.06 9.45 -4.63
CA LYS A 95 -11.24 9.20 -3.45
C LYS A 95 -9.78 8.95 -3.84
N GLN A 96 -8.88 8.95 -2.86
CA GLN A 96 -7.44 8.71 -3.08
C GLN A 96 -7.04 7.29 -2.69
N MET A 97 -6.12 6.71 -3.45
CA MET A 97 -5.58 5.38 -3.18
C MET A 97 -4.06 5.41 -3.03
N ILE A 98 -3.56 4.63 -2.09
CA ILE A 98 -2.13 4.35 -1.90
C ILE A 98 -1.95 2.85 -2.09
N ASP A 99 -1.31 2.48 -3.20
CA ASP A 99 -1.11 1.10 -3.60
C ASP A 99 0.13 0.50 -2.92
N LEU A 100 -0.08 -0.46 -2.03
CA LEU A 100 0.98 -1.26 -1.38
C LEU A 100 1.16 -2.62 -2.06
N THR A 101 0.44 -2.87 -3.16
CA THR A 101 0.56 -4.10 -3.94
C THR A 101 1.63 -3.97 -5.03
N PRO A 102 2.13 -5.05 -5.61
CA PRO A 102 3.03 -4.97 -6.75
C PRO A 102 2.32 -4.78 -8.11
N ALA A 103 1.08 -4.27 -8.13
CA ALA A 103 0.29 -4.10 -9.36
C ALA A 103 0.86 -3.08 -10.33
N ALA A 104 1.68 -2.15 -9.85
CA ALA A 104 2.32 -1.10 -10.64
C ALA A 104 1.34 -0.16 -11.38
N ILE A 105 0.18 0.12 -10.76
CA ILE A 105 -0.80 1.08 -11.26
C ILE A 105 -0.50 2.46 -10.65
N GLY A 106 -0.43 3.48 -11.49
CA GLY A 106 -0.05 4.83 -11.09
C GLY A 106 1.47 5.07 -11.04
N PRO A 107 1.90 6.31 -10.72
CA PRO A 107 3.30 6.64 -10.64
C PRO A 107 4.00 5.94 -9.48
N TYR A 108 5.25 5.55 -9.72
CA TYR A 108 6.10 4.94 -8.70
C TYR A 108 6.52 5.99 -7.67
N CYS A 109 6.13 5.79 -6.43
CA CYS A 109 6.42 6.72 -5.34
C CYS A 109 7.33 6.07 -4.28
N VAL A 110 8.49 6.65 -4.12
CA VAL A 110 9.39 6.41 -3.00
C VAL A 110 9.49 7.73 -2.24
N PRO A 111 8.78 7.90 -1.10
CA PRO A 111 8.52 9.22 -0.51
C PRO A 111 9.75 10.07 -0.25
N VAL A 112 10.85 9.47 0.18
CA VAL A 112 12.11 10.20 0.45
C VAL A 112 12.82 10.66 -0.82
N VAL A 113 12.41 10.18 -2.01
CA VAL A 113 13.01 10.51 -3.29
C VAL A 113 12.10 11.46 -4.09
N ASN A 114 10.83 11.11 -4.29
CA ASN A 114 9.98 11.79 -5.26
C ASN A 114 8.53 12.08 -4.80
N LEU A 115 8.24 12.07 -3.49
CA LEU A 115 6.89 12.32 -2.99
C LEU A 115 6.28 13.62 -3.51
N THR A 116 7.08 14.70 -3.58
CA THR A 116 6.60 16.02 -3.97
C THR A 116 6.09 16.09 -5.41
N GLU A 117 6.55 15.19 -6.27
CA GLU A 117 6.12 15.08 -7.66
C GLU A 117 4.71 14.48 -7.79
N HIS A 118 4.26 13.75 -6.76
CA HIS A 118 3.04 12.94 -6.80
C HIS A 118 1.94 13.39 -5.83
N LEU A 119 2.05 14.57 -5.22
CA LEU A 119 1.09 15.07 -4.23
C LEU A 119 -0.34 15.25 -4.77
N LYS A 120 -0.51 15.36 -6.08
CA LYS A 120 -1.81 15.54 -6.74
C LYS A 120 -2.37 14.25 -7.36
N GLU A 121 -1.59 13.18 -7.32
CA GLU A 121 -2.00 11.92 -7.92
C GLU A 121 -3.11 11.26 -7.11
N LYS A 122 -4.09 10.70 -7.80
CA LYS A 122 -5.19 9.99 -7.16
C LYS A 122 -4.82 8.59 -6.68
N ASN A 123 -3.88 7.96 -7.36
CA ASN A 123 -3.25 6.71 -6.96
C ASN A 123 -1.74 6.83 -7.07
N VAL A 124 -1.01 6.42 -6.03
CA VAL A 124 0.44 6.28 -6.06
C VAL A 124 0.82 4.83 -5.77
N ASN A 125 1.72 4.30 -6.59
CA ASN A 125 2.28 2.97 -6.40
C ASN A 125 3.49 3.05 -5.47
N MET A 126 3.40 2.40 -4.32
CA MET A 126 4.48 2.35 -3.32
C MET A 126 5.56 1.32 -3.67
N VAL A 127 5.61 0.88 -4.90
CA VAL A 127 6.59 -0.07 -5.43
C VAL A 127 6.44 -1.43 -4.72
N THR A 128 7.39 -1.76 -3.86
CA THR A 128 7.41 -2.97 -3.02
C THR A 128 8.18 -2.68 -1.73
N CYS A 129 8.04 -3.52 -0.73
CA CYS A 129 8.80 -3.36 0.51
C CYS A 129 10.33 -3.40 0.25
N GLY A 130 10.78 -4.28 -0.65
CA GLY A 130 12.18 -4.32 -1.09
C GLY A 130 12.61 -3.05 -1.82
N GLY A 131 11.76 -2.54 -2.71
CA GLY A 131 11.99 -1.27 -3.41
C GLY A 131 12.07 -0.09 -2.46
N GLN A 132 11.13 0.04 -1.52
CA GLN A 132 11.15 1.13 -0.54
C GLN A 132 12.41 1.11 0.36
N ALA A 133 12.93 -0.08 0.65
CA ALA A 133 14.13 -0.22 1.47
C ALA A 133 15.44 0.10 0.71
N THR A 134 15.47 -0.08 -0.61
CA THR A 134 16.73 -0.10 -1.39
C THR A 134 16.84 1.01 -2.41
N ILE A 135 15.77 1.41 -3.09
CA ILE A 135 15.76 2.48 -4.10
C ILE A 135 16.34 3.80 -3.55
N PRO A 136 16.04 4.23 -2.31
CA PRO A 136 16.65 5.44 -1.75
C PRO A 136 18.17 5.47 -1.78
N MET A 137 18.80 4.32 -1.58
CA MET A 137 20.28 4.21 -1.61
C MET A 137 20.82 4.44 -3.01
N VAL A 138 20.17 3.84 -4.03
CA VAL A 138 20.56 4.01 -5.43
C VAL A 138 20.32 5.46 -5.88
N ALA A 139 19.17 6.02 -5.54
CA ALA A 139 18.85 7.41 -5.84
C ALA A 139 19.87 8.39 -5.22
N ALA A 140 20.29 8.16 -3.96
CA ALA A 140 21.29 8.99 -3.31
C ALA A 140 22.65 8.93 -4.01
N VAL A 141 23.08 7.76 -4.46
CA VAL A 141 24.32 7.61 -5.25
C VAL A 141 24.19 8.30 -6.61
N ASN A 142 23.02 8.13 -7.27
CA ASN A 142 22.79 8.71 -8.60
C ASN A 142 22.76 10.25 -8.59
N GLN A 143 22.44 10.90 -7.45
CA GLN A 143 22.53 12.35 -7.29
C GLN A 143 23.94 12.91 -7.38
N VAL A 144 24.96 12.09 -7.06
CA VAL A 144 26.37 12.52 -7.05
C VAL A 144 27.18 11.89 -8.18
N SER A 145 26.77 10.74 -8.69
CA SER A 145 27.45 10.03 -9.77
C SER A 145 26.48 9.14 -10.52
N SER A 146 26.47 9.23 -11.85
CA SER A 146 25.58 8.42 -12.70
C SER A 146 25.73 6.93 -12.43
N VAL A 147 24.66 6.28 -12.01
CA VAL A 147 24.60 4.84 -11.77
C VAL A 147 24.33 4.14 -13.10
N LYS A 148 25.21 3.22 -13.50
CA LYS A 148 25.08 2.44 -14.74
C LYS A 148 24.44 1.06 -14.52
N TYR A 149 24.50 0.57 -13.30
CA TYR A 149 23.95 -0.72 -12.91
C TYR A 149 23.67 -0.70 -11.40
N ALA A 150 22.54 -1.26 -11.01
CA ALA A 150 22.21 -1.50 -9.63
C ALA A 150 21.56 -2.87 -9.47
N GLU A 151 21.90 -3.56 -8.40
CA GLU A 151 21.36 -4.87 -8.07
C GLU A 151 20.85 -4.89 -6.63
N ILE A 152 19.70 -5.52 -6.44
CA ILE A 152 19.12 -5.73 -5.13
C ILE A 152 19.13 -7.23 -4.82
N VAL A 153 19.79 -7.59 -3.73
CA VAL A 153 19.74 -8.94 -3.16
C VAL A 153 19.08 -8.84 -1.80
N ALA A 154 17.91 -9.45 -1.64
CA ALA A 154 17.10 -9.35 -0.43
C ALA A 154 16.79 -10.74 0.15
N SER A 155 17.02 -10.89 1.45
CA SER A 155 16.54 -12.04 2.22
C SER A 155 15.27 -11.65 2.98
N VAL A 156 14.19 -12.37 2.74
CA VAL A 156 12.89 -12.13 3.38
C VAL A 156 12.54 -13.29 4.29
N SER A 157 12.13 -13.00 5.54
CA SER A 157 11.66 -14.03 6.46
C SER A 157 10.46 -14.78 5.87
N SER A 158 10.51 -16.10 5.89
CA SER A 158 9.39 -16.93 5.40
C SER A 158 8.09 -16.72 6.19
N LYS A 159 8.18 -16.29 7.44
CA LYS A 159 7.01 -15.94 8.26
C LYS A 159 6.38 -14.61 7.85
N SER A 160 7.19 -13.68 7.35
CA SER A 160 6.71 -12.37 6.88
C SER A 160 6.16 -12.42 5.46
N ALA A 161 6.66 -13.35 4.64
CA ALA A 161 6.16 -13.59 3.28
C ALA A 161 4.82 -14.36 3.35
N GLY A 162 3.72 -13.63 3.48
CA GLY A 162 2.37 -14.19 3.45
C GLY A 162 1.99 -14.79 2.09
N PRO A 163 0.81 -15.43 1.98
CA PRO A 163 0.33 -16.02 0.74
C PRO A 163 0.32 -15.05 -0.45
N GLY A 164 -0.07 -13.81 -0.23
CA GLY A 164 -0.08 -12.77 -1.26
C GLY A 164 1.31 -12.48 -1.83
N THR A 165 2.34 -12.33 -0.99
CA THR A 165 3.73 -12.13 -1.44
C THR A 165 4.24 -13.32 -2.26
N ARG A 166 3.94 -14.54 -1.82
CA ARG A 166 4.38 -15.76 -2.52
C ARG A 166 3.70 -15.93 -3.87
N ALA A 167 2.42 -15.60 -3.96
CA ALA A 167 1.64 -15.70 -5.19
C ALA A 167 2.02 -14.63 -6.23
N ASN A 168 2.63 -13.52 -5.81
CA ASN A 168 2.96 -12.37 -6.67
C ASN A 168 4.48 -12.09 -6.72
N ILE A 169 5.31 -13.13 -6.66
CA ILE A 169 6.78 -12.95 -6.63
C ILE A 169 7.33 -12.36 -7.93
N ASP A 170 6.74 -12.70 -9.06
CA ASP A 170 7.16 -12.20 -10.37
C ASP A 170 6.80 -10.71 -10.51
N GLU A 171 5.57 -10.32 -10.13
CA GLU A 171 5.14 -8.93 -10.09
C GLU A 171 5.98 -8.13 -9.10
N PHE A 172 6.29 -8.70 -7.94
CA PHE A 172 7.19 -8.08 -6.95
C PHE A 172 8.55 -7.77 -7.57
N THR A 173 9.15 -8.75 -8.25
CA THR A 173 10.46 -8.61 -8.89
C THR A 173 10.42 -7.57 -10.00
N GLN A 174 9.43 -7.65 -10.88
CA GLN A 174 9.29 -6.72 -12.01
C GLN A 174 9.02 -5.29 -11.55
N THR A 175 8.12 -5.12 -10.59
CA THR A 175 7.78 -3.78 -10.05
C THR A 175 8.97 -3.17 -9.32
N THR A 176 9.74 -3.97 -8.58
CA THR A 176 10.97 -3.50 -7.91
C THR A 176 12.01 -3.06 -8.93
N LYS A 177 12.23 -3.85 -9.99
CA LYS A 177 13.14 -3.51 -11.09
C LYS A 177 12.76 -2.17 -11.74
N LEU A 178 11.49 -2.04 -12.15
CA LEU A 178 11.00 -0.80 -12.76
C LEU A 178 11.09 0.41 -11.82
N GLY A 179 10.84 0.21 -10.52
CA GLY A 179 11.03 1.25 -9.51
C GLY A 179 12.48 1.69 -9.39
N LEU A 180 13.41 0.73 -9.46
CA LEU A 180 14.84 1.01 -9.44
C LEU A 180 15.28 1.86 -10.64
N GLU A 181 14.80 1.51 -11.83
CA GLU A 181 15.06 2.26 -13.06
C GLU A 181 14.42 3.65 -13.05
N LYS A 182 13.13 3.75 -12.71
CA LYS A 182 12.35 4.99 -12.82
C LYS A 182 12.62 5.99 -11.69
N VAL A 183 12.88 5.50 -10.48
CA VAL A 183 13.03 6.33 -9.28
C VAL A 183 14.48 6.35 -8.79
N GLY A 184 15.17 5.22 -8.87
CA GLY A 184 16.58 5.13 -8.50
C GLY A 184 17.52 5.77 -9.51
N GLY A 185 17.13 5.79 -10.78
CA GLY A 185 17.90 6.36 -11.88
C GLY A 185 19.02 5.45 -12.38
N ALA A 186 18.88 4.12 -12.21
CA ALA A 186 19.88 3.13 -12.66
C ALA A 186 19.49 2.50 -14.00
#